data_4cdb37e50199c4ecd0df91ab75e67bc4
#
_entry.id   4cdb37e50199c4ecd0df91ab75e67bc4
#
_cell.length_a   1.000
_cell.length_b   1.000
_cell.length_c   1.000
_cell.angle_alpha   90.00
_cell.angle_beta   90.00
_cell.angle_gamma   90.00
#
_symmetry.space_group_name_H-M   'P 1'
#
loop_
_entity.id
_entity.type
_entity.pdbx_description
1 polymer ?
#
loop_
_entity_poly.entity_id
_entity_poly.type
_entity_poly.pdbx_seq_one_letter_code
_entity_poly.pdbx_strand_id
1 'polypeptide(L)' 'QFALQETPIRKVDVNEQNTTALHFYQHLGFQVIGRDETDSSHKPFPILHLQVTLP' A
#
# COMPACT_ATOMS: atom_id res chain seq x y z
N GLN A 1 -10.66 12.01 -23.45
CA GLN A 1 -10.15 11.80 -23.08
C GLN A 1 -9.43 11.60 -22.45
N PHE A 2 -8.95 11.72 -22.13
CA PHE A 2 -8.22 11.67 -21.61
C PHE A 2 -7.57 11.06 -20.67
N ALA A 3 -7.32 11.61 -20.00
CA ALA A 3 -6.78 11.00 -18.86
C ALA A 3 -6.49 9.59 -18.99
N LEU A 4 -6.85 9.17 -19.95
CA LEU A 4 -6.68 7.85 -20.24
C LEU A 4 -5.31 7.45 -20.44
N GLN A 5 -4.48 8.41 -20.47
CA GLN A 5 -3.11 8.17 -20.74
C GLN A 5 -2.36 7.77 -19.51
N GLU A 6 -2.96 7.98 -18.35
CA GLU A 6 -2.24 7.71 -17.14
C GLU A 6 -2.32 6.25 -16.78
N THR A 7 -1.23 5.67 -16.36
CA THR A 7 -1.22 4.31 -15.84
C THR A 7 -1.89 4.31 -14.48
N PRO A 8 -2.91 3.48 -14.31
CA PRO A 8 -3.58 3.45 -13.01
C PRO A 8 -2.63 3.03 -11.91
N ILE A 9 -2.58 3.80 -10.85
CA ILE A 9 -1.78 3.49 -9.68
C ILE A 9 -2.70 3.40 -8.49
N ARG A 10 -2.58 2.34 -7.73
CA ARG A 10 -3.36 2.18 -6.52
C ARG A 10 -2.43 2.10 -5.34
N LYS A 11 -2.80 2.76 -4.26
CA LYS A 11 -1.99 2.78 -3.04
C LYS A 11 -2.86 2.37 -1.87
N VAL A 12 -2.31 1.58 -0.97
CA VAL A 12 -2.99 1.19 0.25
C VAL A 12 -2.02 1.27 1.40
N ASP A 13 -2.55 1.50 2.59
CA ASP A 13 -1.77 1.48 3.82
C ASP A 13 -2.21 0.26 4.61
N VAL A 14 -1.23 -0.52 5.07
CA VAL A 14 -1.49 -1.75 5.78
C VAL A 14 -0.69 -1.76 7.06
N ASN A 15 -1.34 -2.09 8.18
CA ASN A 15 -0.62 -2.26 9.44
C ASN A 15 0.36 -3.40 9.28
N GLU A 16 1.63 -3.15 9.65
CA GLU A 16 2.69 -4.13 9.48
C GLU A 16 2.37 -5.45 10.18
N GLN A 17 1.63 -5.40 11.25
CA GLN A 17 1.28 -6.59 12.00
C GLN A 17 0.14 -7.38 11.36
N ASN A 18 -0.55 -6.79 10.42
CA ASN A 18 -1.64 -7.48 9.73
C ASN A 18 -1.09 -8.25 8.54
N THR A 19 -0.44 -9.38 8.84
CA THR A 19 0.25 -10.14 7.81
C THR A 19 -0.71 -10.74 6.80
N THR A 20 -1.93 -11.05 7.23
CA THR A 20 -2.92 -11.60 6.30
C THR A 20 -3.26 -10.57 5.22
N ALA A 21 -3.52 -9.33 5.61
CA ALA A 21 -3.81 -8.29 4.64
C ALA A 21 -2.59 -8.01 3.77
N LEU A 22 -1.42 -8.00 4.37
CA LEU A 22 -0.19 -7.74 3.63
C LEU A 22 0.00 -8.79 2.53
N HIS A 23 -0.17 -10.07 2.87
CA HIS A 23 -0.04 -11.12 1.89
C HIS A 23 -1.10 -11.01 0.79
N PHE A 24 -2.32 -10.64 1.18
CA PHE A 24 -3.39 -10.46 0.21
C PHE A 24 -3.01 -9.42 -0.84
N TYR A 25 -2.53 -8.28 -0.39
CA TYR A 25 -2.16 -7.23 -1.33
C TYR A 25 -0.93 -7.61 -2.15
N GLN A 26 0.03 -8.30 -1.56
CA GLN A 26 1.19 -8.74 -2.31
C GLN A 26 0.81 -9.73 -3.40
N HIS A 27 -0.18 -10.56 -3.14
CA HIS A 27 -0.68 -11.48 -4.17
C HIS A 27 -1.31 -10.73 -5.32
N LEU A 28 -1.87 -9.55 -5.07
CA LEU A 28 -2.45 -8.73 -6.12
C LEU A 28 -1.39 -7.94 -6.89
N GLY A 29 -0.15 -8.04 -6.47
CA GLY A 29 0.93 -7.33 -7.15
C GLY A 29 1.39 -6.06 -6.48
N PHE A 30 0.85 -5.76 -5.30
CA PHE A 30 1.30 -4.58 -4.57
C PHE A 30 2.71 -4.78 -4.03
N GLN A 31 3.47 -3.70 -4.00
CA GLN A 31 4.83 -3.72 -3.48
C GLN A 31 4.94 -2.69 -2.37
N VAL A 32 5.73 -2.99 -1.36
CA VAL A 32 5.97 -2.06 -0.27
C VAL A 32 6.90 -0.97 -0.78
N ILE A 33 6.43 0.27 -0.72
CA ILE A 33 7.21 1.40 -1.19
C ILE A 33 7.63 2.31 -0.05
N GLY A 34 7.13 2.09 1.16
CA GLY A 34 7.51 2.91 2.29
C GLY A 34 6.96 2.35 3.57
N ARG A 35 7.37 2.91 4.68
CA ARG A 35 6.97 2.47 5.99
C ARG A 35 7.03 3.64 6.95
N ASP A 36 5.96 3.81 7.74
CA ASP A 36 5.96 4.75 8.85
C ASP A 36 5.97 3.94 10.14
N GLU A 37 6.71 4.40 11.12
CA GLU A 37 6.83 3.67 12.37
C GLU A 37 5.63 3.84 13.28
N THR A 38 4.81 4.85 13.00
CA THR A 38 3.61 5.09 13.78
C THR A 38 2.45 5.35 12.84
N ASP A 39 1.23 5.09 13.32
CA ASP A 39 0.06 5.41 12.51
C ASP A 39 -0.23 6.91 12.62
N SER A 40 -1.29 7.37 11.98
CA SER A 40 -1.61 8.78 11.96
C SER A 40 -2.00 9.33 13.33
N SER A 41 -2.25 8.47 14.29
CA SER A 41 -2.55 8.88 15.65
C SER A 41 -1.32 8.82 16.55
N HIS A 42 -0.15 8.65 15.96
CA HIS A 42 1.11 8.54 16.69
C HIS A 42 1.18 7.35 17.65
N LYS A 43 0.39 6.32 17.36
CA LYS A 43 0.49 5.09 18.12
C LYS A 43 1.61 4.24 17.55
N PRO A 44 2.23 3.38 18.34
CA PRO A 44 3.39 2.61 17.88
C PRO A 44 2.97 1.41 17.03
N PHE A 45 2.20 1.66 15.98
CA PHE A 45 1.79 0.62 15.04
C PHE A 45 2.33 0.97 13.67
N PRO A 46 3.38 0.29 13.24
CA PRO A 46 3.97 0.61 11.93
C PRO A 46 2.98 0.39 10.80
N ILE A 47 3.01 1.29 9.85
CA ILE A 47 2.16 1.23 8.67
C ILE A 47 3.04 1.06 7.45
N LEU A 48 2.71 0.07 6.63
CA LEU A 48 3.40 -0.14 5.37
C LEU A 48 2.60 0.52 4.26
N HIS A 49 3.31 1.21 3.39
CA HIS A 49 2.70 1.85 2.23
C HIS A 49 2.97 0.97 1.03
N LEU A 50 1.92 0.49 0.39
CA LEU A 50 2.04 -0.40 -0.75
C LEU A 50 1.47 0.26 -1.98
N GLN A 51 1.99 -0.12 -3.11
CA GLN A 51 1.56 0.43 -4.38
C GLN A 51 1.54 -0.65 -5.44
N VAL A 52 0.57 -0.59 -6.32
CA VAL A 52 0.54 -1.42 -7.51
C VAL A 52 0.29 -0.53 -8.70
N THR A 53 0.98 -0.81 -9.79
CA THR A 53 0.77 -0.14 -11.06
C THR A 53 0.09 -1.13 -11.98
N LEU A 54 -1.10 -0.78 -12.44
CA LEU A 54 -1.86 -1.65 -13.29
C LEU A 54 -1.52 -1.40 -14.75
N PRO A 55 -1.52 -2.44 -15.57
CA PRO A 55 -1.20 -2.25 -16.99
C PRO A 55 -2.27 -1.47 -17.72
#